data_5b291d763f6fce6ba05682a24e8035de
#
_entry.id   5b291d763f6fce6ba05682a24e8035de
#
_cell.length_a   1.000
_cell.length_b   1.000
_cell.length_c   1.000
_cell.angle_alpha   90.00
_cell.angle_beta   90.00
_cell.angle_gamma   90.00
#
_symmetry.space_group_name_H-M   'P 1'
#
loop_
_entity.id
_entity.type
_entity.pdbx_description
1 polymer ?
#
loop_
_entity_poly.entity_id
_entity_poly.type
_entity_poly.pdbx_seq_one_letter_code
_entity_poly.pdbx_strand_id
1 'polypeptide(L)'
;MNDRQANKHSPQAGLTGETACPTSEGALTRKLAEVLAAATYGDLPADAIIDTQRSVLDWLGSALAGSVAPAARMAQRVVAALGISREATVFGAGRSSAAGAALANGVASHILELDDIHKGSTVHAAAPIIPAALAVAEREHADGKRFLLAVAVGYEAALRIGEAVNPSHYRFWHPTGTAATFGAAAAAGSLLKLNAAQMLDALGSAGTQAAGLWEFNADGAMSKHLHPGKAAFNGILAADLAREGFTGASRILEGDRGFFQAMSESHDASRITDGLGTRWKISENCYKLHACCGHTHSAIDLALEFRRERGWTAADVLEQVADIRVETYGPGYEIVRNSAPATPYQAKFSMAYCVACALCGVCFSLPWSFGQAKAYPTVRVTVADDLTAKYPAAWPARLTVTLRDGTVITRSADFPRGNPENPVSTAELEEKFLSLVGPVFGPAIAHRALGACTSIEDCADMAEAFSRIL
;
A
#
# COMPACT_ATOMS: atom_id res chain seq x y z
N MET A 1 63.28 13.87 37.01
CA MET A 1 62.94 15.26 37.24
C MET A 1 61.59 15.52 36.62
N ASN A 2 60.65 15.74 37.51
CA ASN A 2 59.23 15.95 37.26
C ASN A 2 58.94 17.27 36.57
N ASP A 3 57.93 17.29 35.76
CA ASP A 3 56.98 18.41 35.78
C ASP A 3 55.59 17.96 35.30
N ARG A 4 54.66 17.93 36.28
CA ARG A 4 53.22 17.76 36.09
C ARG A 4 52.64 19.15 35.83
N GLN A 5 52.09 19.37 34.62
CA GLN A 5 51.22 20.51 34.39
C GLN A 5 49.75 20.12 34.65
N ALA A 6 49.16 20.81 35.61
CA ALA A 6 47.77 20.71 35.99
C ALA A 6 46.90 21.42 34.97
N ASN A 7 45.96 20.69 34.41
CA ASN A 7 44.92 21.20 33.51
C ASN A 7 43.77 21.78 34.33
N LYS A 8 43.59 23.10 34.29
CA LYS A 8 42.50 23.84 34.94
C LYS A 8 41.21 23.64 34.11
N HIS A 9 40.23 23.02 34.70
CA HIS A 9 38.86 23.01 34.18
C HIS A 9 38.24 24.40 34.35
N SER A 10 37.85 25.03 33.23
CA SER A 10 36.94 26.17 33.21
C SER A 10 35.50 25.69 33.27
N PRO A 11 34.61 26.39 33.98
CA PRO A 11 33.20 26.00 34.06
C PRO A 11 32.47 26.26 32.73
N GLN A 12 31.73 25.26 32.24
CA GLN A 12 30.84 25.40 31.10
C GLN A 12 29.74 26.42 31.45
N ALA A 13 29.66 27.46 30.63
CA ALA A 13 28.53 28.40 30.62
C ALA A 13 27.26 27.69 30.23
N GLY A 14 26.22 27.87 31.03
CA GLY A 14 24.90 27.32 30.79
C GLY A 14 24.31 27.80 29.47
N LEU A 15 23.95 26.86 28.61
CA LEU A 15 23.12 27.08 27.42
C LEU A 15 21.66 27.22 27.87
N THR A 16 21.27 28.38 28.36
CA THR A 16 19.90 28.85 28.38
C THR A 16 19.63 29.59 27.09
N GLY A 17 19.55 28.86 25.99
CA GLY A 17 18.99 29.38 24.75
C GLY A 17 17.52 29.00 24.70
N GLU A 18 16.63 29.90 25.08
CA GLU A 18 15.23 29.86 24.62
C GLU A 18 15.28 29.91 23.08
N THR A 19 15.17 28.73 22.46
CA THR A 19 14.89 28.67 21.02
C THR A 19 13.46 29.16 20.82
N ALA A 20 13.35 30.40 20.32
CA ALA A 20 12.08 30.95 19.88
C ALA A 20 11.35 29.93 19.00
N CYS A 21 10.14 29.55 19.41
CA CYS A 21 9.25 28.74 18.62
C CYS A 21 9.04 29.44 17.27
N PRO A 22 9.35 28.81 16.12
CA PRO A 22 9.12 29.44 14.82
C PRO A 22 7.63 29.77 14.69
N THR A 23 7.33 30.96 14.19
CA THR A 23 5.99 31.46 13.89
C THR A 23 5.14 30.45 13.16
N SER A 24 3.85 30.37 13.44
CA SER A 24 2.84 29.36 13.11
C SER A 24 2.65 29.02 11.62
N GLU A 25 3.31 29.69 10.68
CA GLU A 25 3.18 29.47 9.24
C GLU A 25 4.01 28.30 8.68
N GLY A 26 4.92 27.70 9.45
CA GLY A 26 5.88 26.70 8.98
C GLY A 26 5.73 25.29 9.56
N ALA A 27 4.66 24.97 10.28
CA ALA A 27 4.56 23.70 11.01
C ALA A 27 3.58 22.73 10.31
N LEU A 28 3.95 22.19 9.14
CA LEU A 28 3.13 21.26 8.35
C LEU A 28 2.77 19.99 9.14
N THR A 29 3.77 19.38 9.81
CA THR A 29 3.55 18.19 10.63
C THR A 29 2.53 18.45 11.73
N ARG A 30 2.61 19.61 12.39
CA ARG A 30 1.66 20.00 13.44
C ARG A 30 0.24 20.16 12.88
N LYS A 31 0.08 20.88 11.75
CA LYS A 31 -1.23 21.08 11.12
C LYS A 31 -1.86 19.75 10.71
N LEU A 32 -1.08 18.85 10.16
CA LEU A 32 -1.54 17.50 9.83
C LEU A 32 -2.00 16.77 11.11
N ALA A 33 -1.18 16.75 12.17
CA ALA A 33 -1.50 16.10 13.43
C ALA A 33 -2.78 16.64 14.08
N GLU A 34 -2.98 17.96 14.06
CA GLU A 34 -4.19 18.63 14.60
C GLU A 34 -5.45 18.15 13.88
N VAL A 35 -5.45 18.12 12.55
CA VAL A 35 -6.62 17.69 11.77
C VAL A 35 -6.88 16.20 11.95
N LEU A 36 -5.84 15.35 11.92
CA LEU A 36 -6.01 13.91 12.10
C LEU A 36 -6.52 13.54 13.50
N ALA A 37 -6.06 14.24 14.55
CA ALA A 37 -6.50 14.01 15.92
C ALA A 37 -7.93 14.52 16.20
N ALA A 38 -8.36 15.57 15.50
CA ALA A 38 -9.68 16.14 15.65
C ALA A 38 -10.77 15.42 14.84
N ALA A 39 -10.40 14.58 13.87
CA ALA A 39 -11.32 13.90 12.95
C ALA A 39 -12.29 12.99 13.70
N THR A 40 -13.57 13.06 13.34
CA THR A 40 -14.64 12.19 13.83
C THR A 40 -15.27 11.41 12.67
N TYR A 41 -16.01 10.34 12.98
CA TYR A 41 -16.72 9.57 11.95
C TYR A 41 -17.76 10.43 11.20
N GLY A 42 -18.36 11.40 11.88
CA GLY A 42 -19.33 12.33 11.30
C GLY A 42 -18.73 13.34 10.31
N ASP A 43 -17.41 13.52 10.31
CA ASP A 43 -16.71 14.40 9.37
C ASP A 43 -16.39 13.70 8.04
N LEU A 44 -16.55 12.36 7.99
CA LEU A 44 -16.34 11.60 6.75
C LEU A 44 -17.54 11.78 5.81
N PRO A 45 -17.36 12.26 4.59
CA PRO A 45 -18.44 12.27 3.60
C PRO A 45 -18.81 10.83 3.21
N ALA A 46 -20.03 10.64 2.73
CA ALA A 46 -20.59 9.31 2.44
C ALA A 46 -19.77 8.49 1.44
N ASP A 47 -19.19 9.12 0.45
CA ASP A 47 -18.28 8.50 -0.53
C ASP A 47 -16.99 8.00 0.14
N ALA A 48 -16.38 8.77 1.04
CA ALA A 48 -15.21 8.34 1.79
C ALA A 48 -15.51 7.14 2.71
N ILE A 49 -16.70 7.08 3.33
CA ILE A 49 -17.13 5.92 4.12
C ILE A 49 -17.24 4.69 3.22
N ILE A 50 -17.92 4.80 2.08
CA ILE A 50 -18.07 3.70 1.11
C ILE A 50 -16.70 3.22 0.62
N ASP A 51 -15.81 4.16 0.25
CA ASP A 51 -14.48 3.80 -0.25
C ASP A 51 -13.61 3.19 0.85
N THR A 52 -13.79 3.58 2.12
CA THR A 52 -13.14 2.93 3.25
C THR A 52 -13.62 1.49 3.43
N GLN A 53 -14.92 1.24 3.35
CA GLN A 53 -15.49 -0.12 3.42
C GLN A 53 -14.99 -0.99 2.25
N ARG A 54 -14.95 -0.45 1.04
CA ARG A 54 -14.40 -1.12 -0.15
C ARG A 54 -12.92 -1.45 -0.03
N SER A 55 -12.14 -0.52 0.54
CA SER A 55 -10.70 -0.75 0.78
C SER A 55 -10.46 -1.83 1.83
N VAL A 56 -11.29 -1.90 2.88
CA VAL A 56 -11.24 -2.98 3.88
C VAL A 56 -11.61 -4.33 3.25
N LEU A 57 -12.64 -4.38 2.39
CA LEU A 57 -13.04 -5.59 1.68
C LEU A 57 -11.92 -6.10 0.76
N ASP A 58 -11.36 -5.23 -0.04
CA ASP A 58 -10.27 -5.53 -0.99
C ASP A 58 -9.01 -6.04 -0.26
N TRP A 59 -8.64 -5.33 0.81
CA TRP A 59 -7.53 -5.72 1.67
C TRP A 59 -7.74 -7.08 2.33
N LEU A 60 -8.92 -7.32 2.91
CA LEU A 60 -9.20 -8.57 3.63
C LEU A 60 -9.09 -9.78 2.70
N GLY A 61 -9.58 -9.67 1.46
CA GLY A 61 -9.43 -10.71 0.45
C GLY A 61 -7.96 -11.02 0.16
N SER A 62 -7.15 -9.98 -0.05
CA SER A 62 -5.72 -10.11 -0.30
C SER A 62 -4.96 -10.67 0.91
N ALA A 63 -5.29 -10.21 2.13
CA ALA A 63 -4.63 -10.64 3.37
C ALA A 63 -4.94 -12.10 3.73
N LEU A 64 -6.21 -12.50 3.63
CA LEU A 64 -6.62 -13.89 3.88
C LEU A 64 -5.98 -14.85 2.87
N ALA A 65 -6.11 -14.57 1.57
CA ALA A 65 -5.52 -15.43 0.55
C ALA A 65 -3.99 -15.45 0.62
N GLY A 66 -3.35 -14.34 0.98
CA GLY A 66 -1.89 -14.25 1.15
C GLY A 66 -1.37 -14.91 2.43
N SER A 67 -2.22 -15.13 3.45
CA SER A 67 -1.81 -15.67 4.75
C SER A 67 -1.20 -17.07 4.69
N VAL A 68 -1.51 -17.84 3.66
CA VAL A 68 -0.98 -19.20 3.44
C VAL A 68 0.30 -19.22 2.61
N ALA A 69 0.73 -18.08 2.06
CA ALA A 69 1.95 -17.99 1.27
C ALA A 69 3.22 -18.20 2.12
N PRO A 70 4.33 -18.71 1.54
CA PRO A 70 5.55 -19.03 2.29
C PRO A 70 6.09 -17.87 3.12
N ALA A 71 6.18 -16.64 2.56
CA ALA A 71 6.69 -15.48 3.29
C ALA A 71 5.76 -15.06 4.45
N ALA A 72 4.43 -15.17 4.30
CA ALA A 72 3.48 -14.94 5.39
C ALA A 72 3.66 -15.97 6.50
N ARG A 73 3.82 -17.25 6.16
CA ARG A 73 4.10 -18.31 7.14
C ARG A 73 5.43 -18.10 7.89
N MET A 74 6.43 -17.52 7.25
CA MET A 74 7.69 -17.13 7.91
C MET A 74 7.44 -16.00 8.91
N ALA A 75 6.73 -14.95 8.52
CA ALA A 75 6.38 -13.84 9.41
C ALA A 75 5.53 -14.30 10.61
N GLN A 76 4.53 -15.16 10.39
CA GLN A 76 3.71 -15.74 11.45
C GLN A 76 4.57 -16.50 12.49
N ARG A 77 5.54 -17.32 12.06
CA ARG A 77 6.45 -18.02 12.97
C ARG A 77 7.35 -17.07 13.76
N VAL A 78 7.88 -16.04 13.11
CA VAL A 78 8.70 -15.02 13.79
C VAL A 78 7.88 -14.30 14.85
N VAL A 79 6.67 -13.85 14.51
CA VAL A 79 5.77 -13.16 15.43
C VAL A 79 5.39 -14.05 16.62
N ALA A 80 5.09 -15.33 16.39
CA ALA A 80 4.80 -16.28 17.46
C ALA A 80 5.99 -16.46 18.44
N ALA A 81 7.23 -16.29 17.97
CA ALA A 81 8.43 -16.39 18.79
C ALA A 81 8.75 -15.11 19.59
N LEU A 82 8.16 -13.94 19.23
CA LEU A 82 8.41 -12.68 19.93
C LEU A 82 7.72 -12.56 21.30
N GLY A 83 6.77 -13.44 21.59
CA GLY A 83 6.11 -13.47 22.89
C GLY A 83 4.68 -14.01 22.84
N ILE A 84 4.13 -14.32 24.03
CA ILE A 84 2.77 -14.82 24.18
C ILE A 84 1.85 -13.63 24.53
N SER A 85 1.08 -13.17 23.57
CA SER A 85 -0.01 -12.22 23.77
C SER A 85 -1.20 -12.67 22.94
N ARG A 86 -2.42 -12.23 23.30
CA ARG A 86 -3.66 -12.59 22.60
C ARG A 86 -4.51 -11.35 22.31
N GLU A 87 -3.86 -10.26 21.95
CA GLU A 87 -4.50 -8.96 21.74
C GLU A 87 -5.21 -8.87 20.38
N ALA A 88 -4.58 -9.42 19.33
CA ALA A 88 -5.09 -9.26 17.97
C ALA A 88 -4.91 -10.53 17.12
N THR A 89 -5.76 -10.68 16.11
CA THR A 89 -5.82 -11.83 15.21
C THR A 89 -4.67 -11.83 14.20
N VAL A 90 -3.96 -12.96 14.08
CA VAL A 90 -3.02 -13.28 13.01
C VAL A 90 -3.72 -14.24 12.05
N PHE A 91 -4.00 -13.82 10.83
CA PHE A 91 -4.73 -14.62 9.86
C PHE A 91 -4.03 -15.96 9.58
N GLY A 92 -4.76 -17.06 9.82
CA GLY A 92 -4.25 -18.42 9.63
C GLY A 92 -3.23 -18.90 10.67
N ALA A 93 -3.02 -18.17 11.81
CA ALA A 93 -2.04 -18.54 12.84
C ALA A 93 -2.45 -18.20 14.30
N GLY A 94 -3.69 -17.80 14.53
CA GLY A 94 -4.21 -17.51 15.88
C GLY A 94 -4.07 -16.06 16.30
N ARG A 95 -3.52 -15.76 17.49
CA ARG A 95 -3.45 -14.39 18.04
C ARG A 95 -2.04 -14.05 18.53
N SER A 96 -1.72 -12.73 18.53
CA SER A 96 -0.44 -12.18 18.99
C SER A 96 -0.63 -10.83 19.67
N SER A 97 0.47 -10.13 20.02
CA SER A 97 0.40 -8.70 20.33
C SER A 97 -0.13 -7.92 19.13
N ALA A 98 -0.75 -6.78 19.36
CA ALA A 98 -1.30 -5.94 18.28
C ALA A 98 -0.24 -5.62 17.22
N ALA A 99 0.95 -5.17 17.63
CA ALA A 99 2.04 -4.89 16.70
C ALA A 99 2.51 -6.14 15.95
N GLY A 100 2.62 -7.30 16.63
CA GLY A 100 2.98 -8.57 16.01
C GLY A 100 1.94 -9.04 14.98
N ALA A 101 0.65 -8.97 15.31
CA ALA A 101 -0.43 -9.31 14.40
C ALA A 101 -0.42 -8.40 13.16
N ALA A 102 -0.24 -7.09 13.35
CA ALA A 102 -0.13 -6.13 12.26
C ALA A 102 1.06 -6.41 11.34
N LEU A 103 2.23 -6.79 11.89
CA LEU A 103 3.39 -7.23 11.11
C LEU A 103 3.03 -8.42 10.20
N ALA A 104 2.49 -9.49 10.79
CA ALA A 104 2.20 -10.71 10.04
C ALA A 104 1.11 -10.51 8.98
N ASN A 105 0.04 -9.80 9.32
CA ASN A 105 -1.06 -9.52 8.42
C ASN A 105 -0.66 -8.51 7.32
N GLY A 106 0.19 -7.53 7.62
CA GLY A 106 0.75 -6.60 6.65
C GLY A 106 1.64 -7.30 5.62
N VAL A 107 2.47 -8.25 6.05
CA VAL A 107 3.22 -9.11 5.13
C VAL A 107 2.27 -9.92 4.25
N ALA A 108 1.25 -10.56 4.83
CA ALA A 108 0.29 -11.38 4.10
C ALA A 108 -0.49 -10.57 3.05
N SER A 109 -0.87 -9.34 3.38
CA SER A 109 -1.65 -8.45 2.52
C SER A 109 -1.00 -8.16 1.17
N HIS A 110 0.34 -8.04 1.15
CA HIS A 110 1.10 -7.53 0.00
C HIS A 110 1.67 -8.64 -0.91
N ILE A 111 1.62 -9.91 -0.48
CA ILE A 111 2.28 -11.03 -1.18
C ILE A 111 1.68 -11.30 -2.56
N LEU A 112 0.36 -11.16 -2.68
CA LEU A 112 -0.34 -11.48 -3.93
C LEU A 112 -0.21 -10.39 -4.98
N GLU A 113 0.28 -9.17 -4.62
CA GLU A 113 0.29 -8.00 -5.49
C GLU A 113 -1.13 -7.61 -5.98
N LEU A 114 -2.12 -7.82 -5.12
CA LEU A 114 -3.56 -7.54 -5.37
C LEU A 114 -4.15 -6.50 -4.42
N ASP A 115 -3.39 -6.07 -3.42
CA ASP A 115 -3.71 -4.94 -2.56
C ASP A 115 -3.76 -3.64 -3.36
N ASP A 116 -4.49 -2.68 -2.85
CA ASP A 116 -4.72 -1.38 -3.49
C ASP A 116 -3.44 -0.61 -3.86
N ILE A 117 -3.60 0.49 -4.56
CA ILE A 117 -2.52 1.45 -4.80
C ILE A 117 -3.11 2.85 -5.03
N HIS A 118 -2.47 3.87 -4.48
CA HIS A 118 -2.80 5.25 -4.79
C HIS A 118 -1.84 5.80 -5.87
N LYS A 119 -2.38 6.21 -6.98
CA LYS A 119 -1.64 6.65 -8.18
C LYS A 119 -0.65 7.78 -7.89
N GLY A 120 -1.11 8.85 -7.21
CA GLY A 120 -0.30 10.04 -6.95
C GLY A 120 0.87 9.81 -6.01
N SER A 121 0.68 8.98 -4.97
CA SER A 121 1.68 8.68 -3.96
C SER A 121 2.47 7.39 -4.20
N THR A 122 2.01 6.52 -5.10
CA THR A 122 2.51 5.15 -5.30
C THR A 122 2.56 4.29 -4.02
N VAL A 123 1.73 4.64 -3.04
CA VAL A 123 1.56 3.91 -1.78
C VAL A 123 0.51 2.82 -1.94
N HIS A 124 0.82 1.60 -1.51
CA HIS A 124 -0.15 0.52 -1.26
C HIS A 124 -0.67 0.69 0.16
N ALA A 125 -1.69 1.52 0.33
CA ALA A 125 -2.07 2.03 1.64
C ALA A 125 -2.75 0.99 2.53
N ALA A 126 -3.58 0.12 1.94
CA ALA A 126 -4.29 -0.92 2.67
C ALA A 126 -3.35 -1.85 3.42
N ALA A 127 -2.23 -2.25 2.78
CA ALA A 127 -1.35 -3.29 3.31
C ALA A 127 -0.70 -2.96 4.67
N PRO A 128 -0.25 -1.73 4.98
CA PRO A 128 0.22 -1.37 6.32
C PRO A 128 -0.86 -0.78 7.23
N ILE A 129 -1.80 0.00 6.69
CA ILE A 129 -2.71 0.80 7.51
C ILE A 129 -3.83 -0.04 8.10
N ILE A 130 -4.48 -0.87 7.27
CA ILE A 130 -5.64 -1.65 7.74
C ILE A 130 -5.23 -2.72 8.78
N PRO A 131 -4.11 -3.48 8.62
CA PRO A 131 -3.69 -4.40 9.67
C PRO A 131 -3.28 -3.69 10.96
N ALA A 132 -2.70 -2.48 10.90
CA ALA A 132 -2.42 -1.68 12.09
C ALA A 132 -3.72 -1.24 12.77
N ALA A 133 -4.67 -0.69 11.99
CA ALA A 133 -5.97 -0.29 12.51
C ALA A 133 -6.74 -1.48 13.10
N LEU A 134 -6.80 -2.63 12.39
CA LEU A 134 -7.51 -3.81 12.88
C LEU A 134 -6.92 -4.32 14.20
N ALA A 135 -5.60 -4.46 14.28
CA ALA A 135 -4.94 -4.99 15.46
C ALA A 135 -5.15 -4.09 16.70
N VAL A 136 -5.10 -2.77 16.53
CA VAL A 136 -5.39 -1.83 17.62
C VAL A 136 -6.89 -1.80 17.92
N ALA A 137 -7.77 -1.86 16.91
CA ALA A 137 -9.22 -1.91 17.13
C ALA A 137 -9.65 -3.16 17.92
N GLU A 138 -9.07 -4.33 17.63
CA GLU A 138 -9.30 -5.55 18.40
C GLU A 138 -8.82 -5.39 19.86
N ARG A 139 -7.61 -4.84 20.07
CA ARG A 139 -7.02 -4.63 21.40
C ARG A 139 -7.83 -3.64 22.26
N GLU A 140 -8.28 -2.55 21.65
CA GLU A 140 -9.01 -1.48 22.33
C GLU A 140 -10.54 -1.69 22.33
N HIS A 141 -11.03 -2.84 21.85
CA HIS A 141 -12.46 -3.15 21.74
C HIS A 141 -13.25 -2.02 21.05
N ALA A 142 -12.71 -1.52 19.94
CA ALA A 142 -13.32 -0.45 19.17
C ALA A 142 -14.53 -0.97 18.38
N ASP A 143 -15.54 -0.11 18.19
CA ASP A 143 -16.62 -0.39 17.23
C ASP A 143 -16.19 -0.18 15.78
N GLY A 144 -17.03 -0.62 14.85
CA GLY A 144 -16.75 -0.56 13.42
C GLY A 144 -16.59 0.86 12.87
N LYS A 145 -17.33 1.84 13.42
CA LYS A 145 -17.20 3.25 13.00
C LYS A 145 -15.86 3.84 13.41
N ARG A 146 -15.38 3.53 14.59
CA ARG A 146 -14.05 3.94 15.04
C ARG A 146 -12.95 3.27 14.20
N PHE A 147 -13.12 2.01 13.83
CA PHE A 147 -12.20 1.31 12.96
C PHE A 147 -12.15 1.94 11.55
N LEU A 148 -13.33 2.20 10.93
CA LEU A 148 -13.40 2.85 9.61
C LEU A 148 -12.79 4.26 9.63
N LEU A 149 -13.09 5.08 10.67
CA LEU A 149 -12.44 6.37 10.84
C LEU A 149 -10.92 6.25 10.89
N ALA A 150 -10.40 5.31 11.68
CA ALA A 150 -8.96 5.11 11.81
C ALA A 150 -8.29 4.73 10.48
N VAL A 151 -8.94 3.89 9.69
CA VAL A 151 -8.47 3.56 8.32
C VAL A 151 -8.42 4.82 7.47
N ALA A 152 -9.49 5.61 7.40
CA ALA A 152 -9.54 6.85 6.62
C ALA A 152 -8.45 7.85 7.06
N VAL A 153 -8.26 8.04 8.38
CA VAL A 153 -7.21 8.90 8.98
C VAL A 153 -5.81 8.41 8.58
N GLY A 154 -5.58 7.10 8.58
CA GLY A 154 -4.32 6.52 8.16
C GLY A 154 -4.02 6.75 6.67
N TYR A 155 -5.02 6.56 5.80
CA TYR A 155 -4.90 6.85 4.37
C TYR A 155 -4.60 8.33 4.14
N GLU A 156 -5.32 9.22 4.82
CA GLU A 156 -5.12 10.66 4.72
C GLU A 156 -3.68 11.06 4.99
N ALA A 157 -3.08 10.56 6.07
CA ALA A 157 -1.69 10.82 6.41
C ALA A 157 -0.72 10.24 5.37
N ALA A 158 -0.85 8.95 5.04
CA ALA A 158 0.09 8.25 4.17
C ALA A 158 0.10 8.80 2.75
N LEU A 159 -1.10 9.05 2.19
CA LEU A 159 -1.23 9.45 0.79
C LEU A 159 -0.77 10.88 0.58
N ARG A 160 -1.08 11.82 1.49
CA ARG A 160 -0.57 13.19 1.44
C ARG A 160 0.95 13.25 1.56
N ILE A 161 1.53 12.51 2.50
CA ILE A 161 2.98 12.46 2.67
C ILE A 161 3.65 11.83 1.45
N GLY A 162 3.09 10.75 0.91
CA GLY A 162 3.59 10.12 -0.31
C GLY A 162 3.51 11.02 -1.54
N GLU A 163 2.40 11.75 -1.74
CA GLU A 163 2.28 12.73 -2.83
C GLU A 163 3.28 13.87 -2.70
N ALA A 164 3.54 14.33 -1.47
CA ALA A 164 4.46 15.44 -1.23
C ALA A 164 5.89 15.13 -1.69
N VAL A 165 6.34 13.88 -1.65
CA VAL A 165 7.72 13.49 -1.97
C VAL A 165 7.88 12.81 -3.35
N ASN A 166 6.78 12.41 -3.99
CA ASN A 166 6.82 11.80 -5.31
C ASN A 166 6.97 12.85 -6.43
N PRO A 167 7.60 12.49 -7.58
CA PRO A 167 8.13 11.15 -7.90
C PRO A 167 9.57 10.91 -7.45
N SER A 168 10.32 11.89 -6.93
CA SER A 168 11.75 11.76 -6.65
C SER A 168 12.06 10.72 -5.58
N HIS A 169 11.22 10.59 -4.56
CA HIS A 169 11.32 9.59 -3.50
C HIS A 169 11.25 8.15 -4.06
N TYR A 170 10.39 7.90 -5.05
CA TYR A 170 10.16 6.58 -5.62
C TYR A 170 11.40 5.97 -6.29
N ARG A 171 12.41 6.78 -6.59
CA ARG A 171 13.65 6.31 -7.19
C ARG A 171 14.41 5.31 -6.33
N PHE A 172 14.44 5.51 -5.02
CA PHE A 172 15.17 4.69 -4.07
C PHE A 172 14.29 4.03 -3.02
N TRP A 173 13.14 4.62 -2.73
CA TRP A 173 12.30 4.26 -1.62
C TRP A 173 10.95 3.70 -2.06
N HIS A 174 10.52 2.63 -1.42
CA HIS A 174 9.17 2.10 -1.57
C HIS A 174 8.23 2.87 -0.62
N PRO A 175 7.33 3.74 -1.12
CA PRO A 175 6.50 4.60 -0.28
C PRO A 175 5.61 3.85 0.71
N THR A 176 5.23 2.60 0.38
CA THR A 176 4.52 1.69 1.27
C THR A 176 5.30 1.34 2.55
N GLY A 177 6.63 1.37 2.50
CA GLY A 177 7.49 1.17 3.68
C GLY A 177 7.84 2.46 4.42
N THR A 178 7.70 3.61 3.76
CA THR A 178 8.11 4.91 4.29
C THR A 178 6.91 5.79 4.65
N ALA A 179 6.22 6.39 3.69
CA ALA A 179 5.06 7.26 3.92
C ALA A 179 3.94 6.55 4.69
N ALA A 180 3.69 5.26 4.40
CA ALA A 180 2.64 4.53 5.10
C ALA A 180 2.99 4.14 6.55
N THR A 181 4.24 4.28 7.01
CA THR A 181 4.56 4.19 8.44
C THR A 181 3.87 5.31 9.23
N PHE A 182 3.83 6.53 8.68
CA PHE A 182 3.06 7.65 9.26
C PHE A 182 1.57 7.36 9.24
N GLY A 183 1.06 6.77 8.14
CA GLY A 183 -0.35 6.37 8.05
C GLY A 183 -0.76 5.33 9.09
N ALA A 184 0.08 4.31 9.29
CA ALA A 184 -0.16 3.31 10.32
C ALA A 184 -0.13 3.90 11.73
N ALA A 185 0.77 4.88 12.00
CA ALA A 185 0.81 5.61 13.27
C ALA A 185 -0.44 6.49 13.47
N ALA A 186 -0.91 7.17 12.42
CA ALA A 186 -2.11 7.98 12.48
C ALA A 186 -3.36 7.13 12.73
N ALA A 187 -3.48 5.98 12.06
CA ALA A 187 -4.59 5.04 12.27
C ALA A 187 -4.61 4.49 13.70
N ALA A 188 -3.46 4.02 14.20
CA ALA A 188 -3.32 3.57 15.59
C ALA A 188 -3.62 4.70 16.58
N GLY A 189 -3.09 5.90 16.34
CA GLY A 189 -3.32 7.08 17.17
C GLY A 189 -4.80 7.51 17.24
N SER A 190 -5.55 7.40 16.13
CA SER A 190 -6.99 7.64 16.09
C SER A 190 -7.75 6.68 17.00
N LEU A 191 -7.45 5.38 16.95
CA LEU A 191 -8.06 4.36 17.82
C LEU A 191 -7.71 4.55 19.30
N LEU A 192 -6.48 4.97 19.59
CA LEU A 192 -6.01 5.31 20.93
C LEU A 192 -6.52 6.65 21.42
N LYS A 193 -7.26 7.40 20.60
CA LYS A 193 -7.79 8.73 20.89
C LYS A 193 -6.68 9.72 21.33
N LEU A 194 -5.54 9.66 20.66
CA LEU A 194 -4.44 10.59 20.91
C LEU A 194 -4.89 12.02 20.62
N ASN A 195 -4.56 12.94 21.53
CA ASN A 195 -4.77 14.36 21.27
C ASN A 195 -3.75 14.88 20.24
N ALA A 196 -3.91 16.14 19.80
CA ALA A 196 -3.06 16.72 18.75
C ALA A 196 -1.56 16.70 19.09
N ALA A 197 -1.18 16.91 20.34
CA ALA A 197 0.21 16.86 20.77
C ALA A 197 0.76 15.43 20.72
N GLN A 198 0.01 14.46 21.22
CA GLN A 198 0.37 13.05 21.16
C GLN A 198 0.41 12.52 19.70
N MET A 199 -0.54 12.96 18.85
CA MET A 199 -0.52 12.60 17.42
C MET A 199 0.73 13.16 16.71
N LEU A 200 1.14 14.39 17.07
CA LEU A 200 2.38 14.98 16.58
C LEU A 200 3.60 14.15 16.99
N ASP A 201 3.66 13.71 18.24
CA ASP A 201 4.74 12.86 18.76
C ASP A 201 4.73 11.47 18.10
N ALA A 202 3.54 10.90 17.83
CA ALA A 202 3.40 9.64 17.09
C ALA A 202 3.94 9.77 15.65
N LEU A 203 3.57 10.83 14.93
CA LEU A 203 4.09 11.08 13.58
C LEU A 203 5.61 11.31 13.61
N GLY A 204 6.13 12.06 14.60
CA GLY A 204 7.57 12.27 14.78
C GLY A 204 8.33 10.98 15.01
N SER A 205 7.78 10.09 15.83
CA SER A 205 8.35 8.77 16.11
C SER A 205 8.21 7.79 14.93
N ALA A 206 7.14 7.91 14.13
CA ALA A 206 6.95 7.11 12.92
C ALA A 206 7.98 7.48 11.84
N GLY A 207 8.24 8.77 11.64
CA GLY A 207 9.16 9.25 10.61
C GLY A 207 10.61 8.78 10.81
N THR A 208 11.07 8.69 12.05
CA THR A 208 12.43 8.17 12.34
C THR A 208 12.56 6.66 12.08
N GLN A 209 11.46 5.94 11.90
CA GLN A 209 11.40 4.50 11.59
C GLN A 209 11.05 4.20 10.13
N ALA A 210 10.74 5.24 9.33
CA ALA A 210 10.37 5.10 7.93
C ALA A 210 11.54 4.54 7.11
N ALA A 211 11.36 3.38 6.46
CA ALA A 211 12.39 2.74 5.64
C ALA A 211 11.77 1.75 4.65
N GLY A 212 12.48 1.47 3.56
CA GLY A 212 12.08 0.52 2.54
C GLY A 212 12.79 0.81 1.23
N LEU A 213 13.83 0.04 0.88
CA LEU A 213 14.63 0.25 -0.33
C LEU A 213 14.09 -0.58 -1.50
N TRP A 214 14.24 -0.09 -2.73
CA TRP A 214 13.82 -0.78 -3.95
C TRP A 214 14.74 -1.92 -4.39
N GLU A 215 15.88 -2.14 -3.75
CA GLU A 215 16.89 -3.14 -4.18
C GLU A 215 16.30 -4.56 -4.27
N PHE A 216 15.25 -4.87 -3.49
CA PHE A 216 14.55 -6.16 -3.58
C PHE A 216 14.07 -6.50 -5.01
N ASN A 217 13.85 -5.51 -5.87
CA ASN A 217 13.36 -5.74 -7.22
C ASN A 217 14.44 -6.29 -8.16
N ALA A 218 15.70 -6.10 -7.85
CA ALA A 218 16.81 -6.57 -8.66
C ALA A 218 16.87 -8.11 -8.70
N ASP A 219 16.62 -8.76 -7.55
CA ASP A 219 16.69 -10.22 -7.42
C ASP A 219 15.35 -10.89 -7.07
N GLY A 220 14.29 -10.10 -6.89
CA GLY A 220 12.97 -10.62 -6.51
C GLY A 220 12.88 -11.08 -5.07
N ALA A 221 13.57 -10.38 -4.16
CA ALA A 221 13.64 -10.75 -2.76
C ALA A 221 12.29 -10.57 -2.04
N MET A 222 12.02 -11.45 -1.06
CA MET A 222 10.80 -11.39 -0.22
C MET A 222 10.74 -10.13 0.65
N SER A 223 11.83 -9.38 0.79
CA SER A 223 11.91 -8.18 1.61
C SER A 223 10.93 -7.07 1.20
N LYS A 224 10.42 -7.07 -0.04
CA LYS A 224 9.30 -6.20 -0.43
C LYS A 224 8.10 -6.38 0.51
N HIS A 225 7.73 -7.62 0.79
CA HIS A 225 6.55 -7.93 1.60
C HIS A 225 6.73 -7.56 3.08
N LEU A 226 7.99 -7.42 3.54
CA LEU A 226 8.28 -6.92 4.87
C LEU A 226 7.92 -5.44 5.04
N HIS A 227 7.98 -4.64 3.97
CA HIS A 227 7.77 -3.19 4.06
C HIS A 227 6.42 -2.80 4.69
N PRO A 228 5.25 -3.30 4.20
CA PRO A 228 3.98 -2.98 4.84
C PRO A 228 3.84 -3.55 6.25
N GLY A 229 4.32 -4.77 6.48
CA GLY A 229 4.28 -5.38 7.82
C GLY A 229 5.09 -4.58 8.83
N LYS A 230 6.31 -4.18 8.46
CA LYS A 230 7.18 -3.33 9.29
C LYS A 230 6.56 -1.95 9.49
N ALA A 231 5.96 -1.34 8.46
CA ALA A 231 5.31 -0.06 8.56
C ALA A 231 4.12 -0.10 9.54
N ALA A 232 3.32 -1.18 9.50
CA ALA A 232 2.22 -1.42 10.43
C ALA A 232 2.74 -1.57 11.87
N PHE A 233 3.76 -2.41 12.09
CA PHE A 233 4.39 -2.60 13.40
C PHE A 233 4.94 -1.29 13.98
N ASN A 234 5.73 -0.58 13.19
CA ASN A 234 6.39 0.66 13.61
C ASN A 234 5.37 1.79 13.87
N GLY A 235 4.27 1.83 13.10
CA GLY A 235 3.18 2.77 13.32
C GLY A 235 2.49 2.56 14.66
N ILE A 236 2.17 1.30 15.02
CA ILE A 236 1.60 0.96 16.33
C ILE A 236 2.58 1.32 17.44
N LEU A 237 3.85 0.95 17.31
CA LEU A 237 4.89 1.29 18.29
C LEU A 237 4.99 2.80 18.50
N ALA A 238 4.98 3.59 17.43
CA ALA A 238 5.04 5.05 17.53
C ALA A 238 3.82 5.64 18.26
N ALA A 239 2.62 5.14 17.98
CA ALA A 239 1.40 5.59 18.63
C ALA A 239 1.34 5.17 20.11
N ASP A 240 1.74 3.95 20.45
CA ASP A 240 1.80 3.47 21.83
C ASP A 240 2.83 4.27 22.65
N LEU A 241 4.02 4.56 22.10
CA LEU A 241 5.01 5.41 22.75
C LEU A 241 4.49 6.82 23.01
N ALA A 242 3.80 7.42 22.04
CA ALA A 242 3.21 8.76 22.19
C ALA A 242 2.09 8.76 23.26
N ARG A 243 1.30 7.69 23.37
CA ARG A 243 0.31 7.52 24.45
C ARG A 243 0.96 7.55 25.83
N GLU A 244 2.13 6.96 25.98
CA GLU A 244 2.92 6.96 27.21
C GLU A 244 3.69 8.28 27.46
N GLY A 245 3.60 9.27 26.55
CA GLY A 245 4.27 10.55 26.68
C GLY A 245 5.68 10.63 26.09
N PHE A 246 6.07 9.65 25.27
CA PHE A 246 7.34 9.68 24.53
C PHE A 246 7.27 10.72 23.41
N THR A 247 8.21 11.68 23.42
CA THR A 247 8.18 12.80 22.46
C THR A 247 8.83 12.44 21.14
N GLY A 248 8.22 12.87 20.03
CA GLY A 248 8.72 12.75 18.67
C GLY A 248 9.17 14.09 18.09
N ALA A 249 9.88 14.06 16.96
CA ALA A 249 10.33 15.30 16.28
C ALA A 249 9.12 16.08 15.72
N SER A 250 8.85 17.26 16.25
CA SER A 250 7.68 18.08 15.91
C SER A 250 7.64 18.60 14.47
N ARG A 251 8.77 18.58 13.75
CA ARG A 251 8.93 18.98 12.35
C ARG A 251 9.49 17.83 11.50
N ILE A 252 9.01 16.62 11.78
CA ILE A 252 9.55 15.40 11.14
C ILE A 252 9.42 15.42 9.61
N LEU A 253 8.40 16.06 9.05
CA LEU A 253 8.24 16.18 7.60
C LEU A 253 9.11 17.29 7.02
N GLU A 254 8.94 18.54 7.49
CA GLU A 254 9.48 19.76 6.90
C GLU A 254 10.76 20.28 7.56
N GLY A 255 11.25 19.65 8.60
CA GLY A 255 12.48 20.07 9.28
C GLY A 255 13.74 19.93 8.41
N ASP A 256 14.79 20.67 8.71
CA ASP A 256 16.05 20.68 7.94
C ASP A 256 16.72 19.31 7.83
N ARG A 257 16.39 18.40 8.74
CA ARG A 257 16.81 16.99 8.76
C ARG A 257 15.59 16.06 8.77
N GLY A 258 14.45 16.55 8.28
CA GLY A 258 13.18 15.84 8.22
C GLY A 258 13.06 14.95 6.98
N PHE A 259 11.91 14.30 6.89
CA PHE A 259 11.61 13.30 5.87
C PHE A 259 11.75 13.83 4.44
N PHE A 260 11.26 15.05 4.17
CA PHE A 260 11.34 15.64 2.84
C PHE A 260 12.78 15.82 2.38
N GLN A 261 13.64 16.38 3.25
CA GLN A 261 15.04 16.63 2.93
C GLN A 261 15.87 15.35 2.85
N ALA A 262 15.59 14.38 3.73
CA ALA A 262 16.39 13.17 3.83
C ALA A 262 16.09 12.13 2.75
N MET A 263 14.84 12.09 2.26
CA MET A 263 14.35 10.97 1.44
C MET A 263 13.83 11.38 0.05
N SER A 264 13.94 12.65 -0.36
CA SER A 264 13.56 13.10 -1.69
C SER A 264 14.47 14.18 -2.23
N GLU A 265 14.72 14.17 -3.55
CA GLU A 265 15.49 15.23 -4.24
C GLU A 265 14.63 16.49 -4.44
N SER A 266 13.32 16.33 -4.50
CA SER A 266 12.33 17.41 -4.62
C SER A 266 11.04 17.01 -3.91
N HIS A 267 10.32 17.99 -3.38
CA HIS A 267 9.04 17.77 -2.72
C HIS A 267 8.08 18.93 -2.94
N ASP A 268 6.77 18.63 -2.83
CA ASP A 268 5.68 19.62 -2.87
C ASP A 268 4.95 19.62 -1.52
N ALA A 269 5.39 20.50 -0.62
CA ALA A 269 4.82 20.62 0.72
C ALA A 269 3.34 21.01 0.74
N SER A 270 2.81 21.61 -0.35
CA SER A 270 1.39 21.99 -0.46
C SER A 270 0.46 20.79 -0.43
N ARG A 271 0.93 19.61 -0.87
CA ARG A 271 0.16 18.35 -0.85
C ARG A 271 -0.29 17.94 0.54
N ILE A 272 0.45 18.33 1.58
CA ILE A 272 0.06 18.05 2.98
C ILE A 272 -1.22 18.79 3.34
N THR A 273 -1.37 20.04 2.90
CA THR A 273 -2.44 20.93 3.38
C THR A 273 -3.56 21.19 2.37
N ASP A 274 -3.37 20.89 1.10
CA ASP A 274 -4.38 21.14 0.06
C ASP A 274 -5.64 20.29 0.28
N GLY A 275 -6.76 20.96 0.61
CA GLY A 275 -8.03 20.31 0.95
C GLY A 275 -8.00 19.43 2.21
N LEU A 276 -7.00 19.60 3.10
CA LEU A 276 -6.91 18.85 4.36
C LEU A 276 -8.14 19.12 5.25
N GLY A 277 -8.78 18.04 5.72
CA GLY A 277 -10.00 18.09 6.52
C GLY A 277 -11.29 18.28 5.72
N THR A 278 -11.22 18.44 4.39
CA THR A 278 -12.40 18.58 3.52
C THR A 278 -12.42 17.58 2.37
N ARG A 279 -11.26 17.18 1.85
CA ARG A 279 -11.10 16.16 0.81
C ARG A 279 -10.31 14.99 1.35
N TRP A 280 -10.94 13.84 1.44
CA TRP A 280 -10.34 12.62 1.96
C TRP A 280 -9.66 11.82 0.84
N LYS A 281 -8.37 11.55 1.03
CA LYS A 281 -7.53 10.88 0.03
C LYS A 281 -7.92 9.43 -0.27
N ILE A 282 -8.64 8.77 0.62
CA ILE A 282 -9.11 7.41 0.40
C ILE A 282 -10.00 7.28 -0.83
N SER A 283 -10.75 8.33 -1.19
CA SER A 283 -11.59 8.35 -2.41
C SER A 283 -10.80 8.45 -3.72
N GLU A 284 -9.49 8.71 -3.64
CA GLU A 284 -8.58 8.69 -4.80
C GLU A 284 -7.88 7.34 -4.99
N ASN A 285 -8.23 6.33 -4.17
CA ASN A 285 -7.61 5.01 -4.17
C ASN A 285 -7.93 4.19 -5.43
N CYS A 286 -7.01 3.30 -5.81
CA CYS A 286 -7.14 2.43 -6.97
C CYS A 286 -7.12 0.96 -6.54
N TYR A 287 -8.07 0.16 -7.02
CA TYR A 287 -8.15 -1.27 -6.76
C TYR A 287 -7.44 -2.07 -7.85
N LYS A 288 -6.64 -3.06 -7.47
CA LYS A 288 -5.94 -3.93 -8.41
C LYS A 288 -6.79 -5.15 -8.74
N LEU A 289 -7.06 -5.37 -10.03
CA LEU A 289 -7.78 -6.55 -10.52
C LEU A 289 -6.84 -7.67 -10.98
N HIS A 290 -5.54 -7.38 -11.12
CA HIS A 290 -4.54 -8.33 -11.60
C HIS A 290 -3.42 -8.48 -10.56
N ALA A 291 -3.01 -9.72 -10.27
CA ALA A 291 -2.00 -10.07 -9.26
C ALA A 291 -0.57 -9.75 -9.71
N CYS A 292 -0.32 -8.50 -10.14
CA CYS A 292 0.96 -8.04 -10.67
C CYS A 292 1.17 -6.54 -10.41
N CYS A 293 2.28 -6.00 -10.86
CA CYS A 293 2.61 -4.59 -10.71
C CYS A 293 1.56 -3.69 -11.37
N GLY A 294 1.10 -2.64 -10.68
CA GLY A 294 0.09 -1.71 -11.19
C GLY A 294 0.45 -1.06 -12.53
N HIS A 295 1.73 -0.87 -12.80
CA HIS A 295 2.22 -0.33 -14.09
C HIS A 295 1.90 -1.23 -15.31
N THR A 296 1.50 -2.49 -15.10
CA THR A 296 1.11 -3.40 -16.19
C THR A 296 -0.38 -3.41 -16.49
N HIS A 297 -1.21 -2.89 -15.59
CA HIS A 297 -2.66 -3.09 -15.60
C HIS A 297 -3.36 -2.52 -16.82
N SER A 298 -3.03 -1.28 -17.25
CA SER A 298 -3.63 -0.70 -18.47
C SER A 298 -3.40 -1.58 -19.70
N ALA A 299 -2.19 -2.13 -19.84
CA ALA A 299 -1.86 -3.01 -20.96
C ALA A 299 -2.57 -4.38 -20.87
N ILE A 300 -2.74 -4.91 -19.66
CA ILE A 300 -3.50 -6.15 -19.42
C ILE A 300 -4.97 -5.94 -19.77
N ASP A 301 -5.58 -4.84 -19.33
CA ASP A 301 -6.98 -4.52 -19.63
C ASP A 301 -7.23 -4.45 -21.13
N LEU A 302 -6.35 -3.76 -21.87
CA LEU A 302 -6.41 -3.70 -23.33
C LEU A 302 -6.29 -5.07 -24.00
N ALA A 303 -5.43 -5.95 -23.47
CA ALA A 303 -5.25 -7.30 -23.99
C ALA A 303 -6.46 -8.20 -23.72
N LEU A 304 -7.04 -8.10 -22.52
CA LEU A 304 -8.26 -8.82 -22.15
C LEU A 304 -9.48 -8.35 -22.97
N GLU A 305 -9.61 -7.03 -23.18
CA GLU A 305 -10.66 -6.46 -24.02
C GLU A 305 -10.53 -6.92 -25.47
N PHE A 306 -9.32 -6.82 -26.05
CA PHE A 306 -9.05 -7.32 -27.38
C PHE A 306 -9.46 -8.78 -27.56
N ARG A 307 -9.05 -9.66 -26.62
CA ARG A 307 -9.38 -11.08 -26.63
C ARG A 307 -10.88 -11.32 -26.53
N ARG A 308 -11.55 -10.63 -25.59
CA ARG A 308 -13.00 -10.78 -25.34
C ARG A 308 -13.82 -10.39 -26.55
N GLU A 309 -13.53 -9.27 -27.20
CA GLU A 309 -14.25 -8.82 -28.39
C GLU A 309 -14.13 -9.77 -29.57
N ARG A 310 -13.02 -10.47 -29.67
CA ARG A 310 -12.80 -11.46 -30.70
C ARG A 310 -13.37 -12.84 -30.35
N GLY A 311 -13.70 -13.08 -29.10
CA GLY A 311 -14.09 -14.40 -28.61
C GLY A 311 -12.96 -15.45 -28.73
N TRP A 312 -11.70 -15.01 -28.74
CA TRP A 312 -10.55 -15.84 -29.01
C TRP A 312 -10.09 -16.68 -27.83
N THR A 313 -9.72 -17.92 -28.13
CA THR A 313 -8.98 -18.80 -27.23
C THR A 313 -7.46 -18.52 -27.29
N ALA A 314 -6.67 -19.16 -26.44
CA ALA A 314 -5.21 -19.10 -26.52
C ALA A 314 -4.69 -19.66 -27.87
N ALA A 315 -5.34 -20.69 -28.40
CA ALA A 315 -4.96 -21.28 -29.70
C ALA A 315 -5.18 -20.28 -30.84
N ASP A 316 -6.32 -19.57 -30.84
CA ASP A 316 -6.60 -18.54 -31.86
C ASP A 316 -5.56 -17.41 -31.82
N VAL A 317 -5.15 -16.97 -30.61
CA VAL A 317 -4.10 -15.96 -30.46
C VAL A 317 -2.78 -16.45 -31.07
N LEU A 318 -2.37 -17.67 -30.78
CA LEU A 318 -1.12 -18.24 -31.30
C LEU A 318 -1.16 -18.45 -32.84
N GLU A 319 -2.34 -18.76 -33.37
CA GLU A 319 -2.53 -18.99 -34.81
C GLU A 319 -2.64 -17.67 -35.59
N GLN A 320 -3.39 -16.68 -35.07
CA GLN A 320 -3.78 -15.49 -35.82
C GLN A 320 -2.82 -14.30 -35.63
N VAL A 321 -2.11 -14.22 -34.49
CA VAL A 321 -1.26 -13.07 -34.16
C VAL A 321 0.14 -13.27 -34.72
N ALA A 322 0.63 -12.25 -35.45
CA ALA A 322 1.98 -12.19 -35.98
C ALA A 322 2.94 -11.40 -35.08
N ASP A 323 2.48 -10.29 -34.50
CA ASP A 323 3.28 -9.40 -33.66
C ASP A 323 2.46 -8.70 -32.62
N ILE A 324 3.05 -8.45 -31.45
CA ILE A 324 2.45 -7.71 -30.34
C ILE A 324 3.43 -6.67 -29.83
N ARG A 325 3.00 -5.41 -29.79
CA ARG A 325 3.77 -4.29 -29.24
C ARG A 325 2.95 -3.60 -28.17
N VAL A 326 3.60 -3.33 -27.04
CA VAL A 326 3.10 -2.48 -25.96
C VAL A 326 3.98 -1.25 -25.87
N GLU A 327 3.38 -0.09 -25.87
CA GLU A 327 4.03 1.18 -25.56
C GLU A 327 3.52 1.65 -24.19
N THR A 328 4.43 2.09 -23.33
CA THR A 328 4.13 2.59 -21.98
C THR A 328 5.01 3.79 -21.64
N TYR A 329 4.89 4.35 -20.46
CA TYR A 329 5.64 5.50 -19.97
C TYR A 329 6.96 5.09 -19.29
N GLY A 330 7.96 5.98 -19.35
CA GLY A 330 9.33 5.70 -18.92
C GLY A 330 9.46 5.15 -17.49
N PRO A 331 8.94 5.82 -16.44
CA PRO A 331 9.05 5.33 -15.05
C PRO A 331 8.42 3.95 -14.83
N GLY A 332 7.27 3.67 -15.46
CA GLY A 332 6.65 2.34 -15.40
C GLY A 332 7.49 1.28 -16.10
N TYR A 333 8.02 1.60 -17.29
CA TYR A 333 8.89 0.70 -18.05
C TYR A 333 10.09 0.21 -17.23
N GLU A 334 10.77 1.11 -16.52
CA GLU A 334 11.95 0.73 -15.71
C GLU A 334 11.63 -0.34 -14.64
N ILE A 335 10.42 -0.35 -14.11
CA ILE A 335 9.99 -1.32 -13.12
C ILE A 335 9.59 -2.66 -13.75
N VAL A 336 8.98 -2.66 -14.96
CA VAL A 336 8.34 -3.85 -15.54
C VAL A 336 8.98 -4.35 -16.84
N ARG A 337 10.20 -3.90 -17.17
CA ARG A 337 10.91 -4.20 -18.42
C ARG A 337 11.48 -5.62 -18.55
N ASN A 338 11.47 -6.42 -17.47
CA ASN A 338 11.99 -7.79 -17.54
C ASN A 338 11.16 -8.64 -18.52
N SER A 339 11.69 -8.93 -19.70
CA SER A 339 11.01 -9.70 -20.75
C SER A 339 11.15 -11.22 -20.60
N ALA A 340 12.02 -11.71 -19.70
CA ALA A 340 12.31 -13.12 -19.49
C ALA A 340 12.31 -13.48 -17.99
N PRO A 341 11.14 -13.41 -17.30
CA PRO A 341 11.08 -13.70 -15.88
C PRO A 341 11.38 -15.17 -15.60
N ALA A 342 12.26 -15.43 -14.63
CA ALA A 342 12.67 -16.78 -14.22
C ALA A 342 11.88 -17.31 -13.02
N THR A 343 11.17 -16.43 -12.28
CA THR A 343 10.42 -16.80 -11.07
C THR A 343 9.00 -16.23 -11.10
N PRO A 344 8.06 -16.80 -10.31
CA PRO A 344 6.71 -16.25 -10.17
C PRO A 344 6.70 -14.78 -9.74
N TYR A 345 7.65 -14.37 -8.88
CA TYR A 345 7.78 -13.00 -8.45
C TYR A 345 8.18 -12.07 -9.62
N GLN A 346 9.23 -12.43 -10.36
CA GLN A 346 9.68 -11.66 -11.52
C GLN A 346 8.59 -11.54 -12.59
N ALA A 347 7.76 -12.57 -12.76
CA ALA A 347 6.65 -12.56 -13.71
C ALA A 347 5.62 -11.45 -13.40
N LYS A 348 5.37 -11.16 -12.13
CA LYS A 348 4.47 -10.07 -11.70
C LYS A 348 5.00 -8.67 -12.04
N PHE A 349 6.29 -8.56 -12.34
CA PHE A 349 6.98 -7.33 -12.75
C PHE A 349 7.44 -7.38 -14.20
N SER A 350 6.81 -8.22 -15.03
CA SER A 350 7.08 -8.34 -16.46
C SER A 350 5.87 -7.93 -17.29
N MET A 351 5.90 -6.73 -17.88
CA MET A 351 4.86 -6.26 -18.80
C MET A 351 4.63 -7.26 -19.93
N ALA A 352 5.71 -7.72 -20.56
CA ALA A 352 5.64 -8.66 -21.68
C ALA A 352 4.94 -9.97 -21.28
N TYR A 353 5.33 -10.55 -20.14
CA TYR A 353 4.73 -11.79 -19.62
C TYR A 353 3.25 -11.59 -19.26
N CYS A 354 2.92 -10.51 -18.54
CA CYS A 354 1.56 -10.23 -18.11
C CYS A 354 0.59 -10.05 -19.27
N VAL A 355 1.00 -9.29 -20.31
CA VAL A 355 0.17 -9.09 -21.52
C VAL A 355 0.02 -10.39 -22.33
N ALA A 356 1.09 -11.17 -22.47
CA ALA A 356 1.01 -12.48 -23.12
C ALA A 356 0.03 -13.43 -22.41
N CYS A 357 0.09 -13.48 -21.09
CA CYS A 357 -0.85 -14.25 -20.28
C CYS A 357 -2.31 -13.78 -20.48
N ALA A 358 -2.54 -12.46 -20.48
CA ALA A 358 -3.89 -11.88 -20.65
C ALA A 358 -4.48 -12.26 -22.02
N LEU A 359 -3.69 -12.17 -23.09
CA LEU A 359 -4.09 -12.58 -24.44
C LEU A 359 -4.40 -14.08 -24.51
N CYS A 360 -3.65 -14.91 -23.78
CA CYS A 360 -3.90 -16.36 -23.74
C CYS A 360 -4.95 -16.78 -22.70
N GLY A 361 -5.55 -15.86 -21.96
CA GLY A 361 -6.63 -16.15 -21.00
C GLY A 361 -6.17 -16.82 -19.71
N VAL A 362 -4.92 -16.66 -19.35
CA VAL A 362 -4.41 -17.13 -18.06
C VAL A 362 -4.81 -16.14 -16.98
N CYS A 363 -5.48 -16.62 -15.95
CA CYS A 363 -5.90 -15.80 -14.82
C CYS A 363 -4.70 -15.49 -13.90
N PHE A 364 -4.49 -14.21 -13.57
CA PHE A 364 -3.41 -13.76 -12.69
C PHE A 364 -3.78 -13.78 -11.20
N SER A 365 -4.99 -14.20 -10.86
CA SER A 365 -5.48 -14.09 -9.49
C SER A 365 -4.70 -14.92 -8.47
N LEU A 366 -3.87 -15.90 -8.90
CA LEU A 366 -3.18 -16.81 -8.00
C LEU A 366 -1.72 -17.11 -8.45
N PRO A 367 -0.77 -17.30 -7.49
CA PRO A 367 0.66 -17.49 -7.80
C PRO A 367 1.01 -18.74 -8.63
N TRP A 368 0.12 -19.71 -8.73
CA TRP A 368 0.34 -21.00 -9.42
C TRP A 368 0.15 -20.98 -10.92
N SER A 369 -0.26 -19.86 -11.49
CA SER A 369 -0.31 -19.73 -12.95
C SER A 369 1.06 -19.57 -13.61
N PHE A 370 2.13 -19.35 -12.83
CA PHE A 370 3.49 -19.28 -13.35
C PHE A 370 3.97 -20.66 -13.81
N GLY A 371 4.45 -20.74 -15.06
CA GLY A 371 4.94 -21.99 -15.65
C GLY A 371 3.93 -22.76 -16.50
N GLN A 372 2.65 -22.37 -16.53
CA GLN A 372 1.68 -22.88 -17.50
C GLN A 372 1.94 -22.31 -18.91
N ALA A 373 2.77 -21.30 -19.00
CA ALA A 373 3.10 -20.51 -20.18
C ALA A 373 4.27 -21.07 -20.99
N LYS A 374 4.15 -22.27 -21.55
CA LYS A 374 5.20 -22.83 -22.40
C LYS A 374 5.17 -22.35 -23.87
N ALA A 375 4.13 -21.65 -24.28
CA ALA A 375 3.96 -21.15 -25.65
C ALA A 375 3.13 -19.87 -25.66
N TYR A 376 3.74 -18.76 -25.19
CA TYR A 376 3.11 -17.44 -25.29
C TYR A 376 3.70 -16.66 -26.47
N PRO A 377 2.90 -15.80 -27.09
CA PRO A 377 3.43 -14.91 -28.12
C PRO A 377 4.45 -13.95 -27.50
N THR A 378 5.48 -13.62 -28.27
CA THR A 378 6.47 -12.61 -27.86
C THR A 378 5.81 -11.23 -27.87
N VAL A 379 5.92 -10.50 -26.74
CA VAL A 379 5.44 -9.14 -26.62
C VAL A 379 6.64 -8.20 -26.52
N ARG A 380 6.73 -7.23 -27.43
CA ARG A 380 7.74 -6.17 -27.39
C ARG A 380 7.20 -5.00 -26.58
N VAL A 381 7.98 -4.52 -25.62
CA VAL A 381 7.63 -3.37 -24.78
C VAL A 381 8.59 -2.22 -25.06
N THR A 382 8.06 -1.03 -25.29
CA THR A 382 8.82 0.19 -25.58
C THR A 382 8.26 1.38 -24.80
N VAL A 383 9.08 2.41 -24.63
CA VAL A 383 8.65 3.70 -24.07
C VAL A 383 8.13 4.59 -25.20
N ALA A 384 7.06 5.35 -24.91
CA ALA A 384 6.55 6.40 -25.77
C ALA A 384 6.51 7.74 -25.02
N ASP A 385 7.02 8.79 -25.66
CA ASP A 385 7.15 10.12 -25.04
C ASP A 385 5.78 10.75 -24.74
N ASP A 386 4.80 10.56 -25.63
CA ASP A 386 3.43 11.05 -25.46
C ASP A 386 2.72 10.38 -24.26
N LEU A 387 3.06 9.11 -23.97
CA LEU A 387 2.55 8.42 -22.79
C LEU A 387 3.33 8.84 -21.54
N THR A 388 4.63 9.06 -21.65
CA THR A 388 5.47 9.52 -20.53
C THR A 388 5.04 10.91 -20.04
N ALA A 389 4.64 11.80 -20.94
CA ALA A 389 4.16 13.14 -20.60
C ALA A 389 2.87 13.13 -19.75
N LYS A 390 2.11 12.04 -19.72
CA LYS A 390 0.89 11.89 -18.92
C LYS A 390 1.17 11.44 -17.46
N TYR A 391 2.35 10.85 -17.20
CA TYR A 391 2.72 10.40 -15.86
C TYR A 391 3.15 11.58 -14.96
N PRO A 392 2.82 11.63 -13.67
CA PRO A 392 2.12 10.59 -12.87
C PRO A 392 0.60 10.70 -12.87
N ALA A 393 0.01 11.68 -13.53
CA ALA A 393 -1.45 11.92 -13.52
C ALA A 393 -2.24 10.74 -14.10
N ALA A 394 -1.68 10.04 -15.10
CA ALA A 394 -2.23 8.81 -15.67
C ALA A 394 -1.17 7.72 -15.74
N TRP A 395 -1.61 6.47 -15.85
CA TRP A 395 -0.76 5.29 -16.05
C TRP A 395 -1.10 4.62 -17.39
N PRO A 396 -0.73 5.27 -18.51
CA PRO A 396 -1.21 4.89 -19.82
C PRO A 396 -0.49 3.68 -20.41
N ALA A 397 -1.19 3.01 -21.32
CA ALA A 397 -0.60 2.02 -22.22
C ALA A 397 -1.23 2.12 -23.62
N ARG A 398 -0.47 1.67 -24.63
CA ARG A 398 -0.94 1.47 -26.01
C ARG A 398 -0.55 0.06 -26.43
N LEU A 399 -1.55 -0.75 -26.82
CA LEU A 399 -1.39 -2.10 -27.35
C LEU A 399 -1.60 -2.09 -28.86
N THR A 400 -0.63 -2.58 -29.61
CA THR A 400 -0.76 -2.82 -31.06
C THR A 400 -0.60 -4.32 -31.32
N VAL A 401 -1.61 -4.93 -31.93
CA VAL A 401 -1.61 -6.32 -32.37
C VAL A 401 -1.64 -6.36 -33.89
N THR A 402 -0.67 -7.01 -34.49
CA THR A 402 -0.63 -7.27 -35.95
C THR A 402 -1.01 -8.73 -36.18
N LEU A 403 -2.01 -8.96 -37.02
CA LEU A 403 -2.46 -10.28 -37.40
C LEU A 403 -1.66 -10.81 -38.59
N ARG A 404 -1.69 -12.11 -38.82
CA ARG A 404 -0.97 -12.75 -39.94
C ARG A 404 -1.53 -12.38 -41.31
N ASP A 405 -2.79 -11.94 -41.39
CA ASP A 405 -3.41 -11.40 -42.59
C ASP A 405 -2.98 -9.95 -42.92
N GLY A 406 -2.13 -9.35 -42.08
CA GLY A 406 -1.66 -7.97 -42.22
C GLY A 406 -2.54 -6.93 -41.50
N THR A 407 -3.65 -7.31 -40.89
CA THR A 407 -4.52 -6.38 -40.13
C THR A 407 -3.76 -5.88 -38.91
N VAL A 408 -3.75 -4.54 -38.70
CA VAL A 408 -3.14 -3.88 -37.54
C VAL A 408 -4.24 -3.28 -36.67
N ILE A 409 -4.25 -3.62 -35.40
CA ILE A 409 -5.24 -3.15 -34.43
C ILE A 409 -4.51 -2.46 -33.28
N THR A 410 -4.80 -1.17 -33.07
CA THR A 410 -4.21 -0.38 -31.98
C THR A 410 -5.29 0.08 -31.02
N ARG A 411 -5.02 -0.01 -29.72
CA ARG A 411 -5.87 0.45 -28.61
C ARG A 411 -5.03 1.17 -27.58
N SER A 412 -5.63 2.13 -26.90
CA SER A 412 -4.96 2.90 -25.84
C SER A 412 -5.90 3.07 -24.65
N ALA A 413 -5.31 3.08 -23.45
CA ALA A 413 -5.98 3.41 -22.21
C ALA A 413 -5.10 4.34 -21.39
N ASP A 414 -5.68 5.34 -20.76
CA ASP A 414 -4.96 6.25 -19.85
C ASP A 414 -5.03 5.75 -18.40
N PHE A 415 -6.09 5.02 -18.05
CA PHE A 415 -6.33 4.53 -16.71
C PHE A 415 -6.71 3.06 -16.73
N PRO A 416 -6.04 2.23 -15.90
CA PRO A 416 -6.45 0.85 -15.74
C PRO A 416 -7.79 0.76 -15.02
N ARG A 417 -8.46 -0.35 -15.16
CA ARG A 417 -9.69 -0.63 -14.43
C ARG A 417 -9.41 -0.74 -12.93
N GLY A 418 -10.29 -0.15 -12.12
CA GLY A 418 -10.14 -0.02 -10.68
C GLY A 418 -9.62 1.35 -10.22
N ASN A 419 -9.22 2.23 -11.17
CA ASN A 419 -8.92 3.63 -10.85
C ASN A 419 -10.23 4.44 -10.69
N PRO A 420 -10.22 5.57 -9.98
CA PRO A 420 -11.39 6.46 -9.90
C PRO A 420 -11.94 6.89 -11.26
N GLU A 421 -11.08 7.07 -12.26
CA GLU A 421 -11.45 7.44 -13.63
C GLU A 421 -11.99 6.25 -14.46
N ASN A 422 -11.77 5.03 -14.02
CA ASN A 422 -12.26 3.79 -14.63
C ASN A 422 -12.67 2.79 -13.53
N PRO A 423 -13.75 3.09 -12.78
CA PRO A 423 -14.06 2.45 -11.52
C PRO A 423 -14.56 1.00 -11.69
N VAL A 424 -14.42 0.23 -10.62
CA VAL A 424 -15.08 -1.06 -10.41
C VAL A 424 -16.23 -0.89 -9.44
N SER A 425 -17.24 -1.73 -9.56
CA SER A 425 -18.38 -1.77 -8.63
C SER A 425 -18.00 -2.51 -7.33
N THR A 426 -18.77 -2.31 -6.27
CA THR A 426 -18.64 -3.10 -5.04
C THR A 426 -18.88 -4.59 -5.30
N ALA A 427 -19.85 -4.96 -6.14
CA ALA A 427 -20.10 -6.33 -6.51
C ALA A 427 -18.88 -7.01 -7.17
N GLU A 428 -18.12 -6.29 -8.00
CA GLU A 428 -16.89 -6.84 -8.59
C GLU A 428 -15.76 -7.01 -7.55
N LEU A 429 -15.71 -6.17 -6.53
CA LEU A 429 -14.80 -6.37 -5.39
C LEU A 429 -15.21 -7.56 -4.53
N GLU A 430 -16.52 -7.79 -4.34
CA GLU A 430 -17.05 -8.98 -3.67
C GLU A 430 -16.72 -10.25 -4.44
N GLU A 431 -16.87 -10.24 -5.78
CA GLU A 431 -16.44 -11.36 -6.64
C GLU A 431 -14.94 -11.62 -6.54
N LYS A 432 -14.12 -10.55 -6.58
CA LYS A 432 -12.68 -10.66 -6.34
C LYS A 432 -12.40 -11.29 -4.99
N PHE A 433 -13.04 -10.83 -3.92
CA PHE A 433 -12.89 -11.35 -2.57
C PHE A 433 -13.21 -12.85 -2.51
N LEU A 434 -14.37 -13.26 -3.02
CA LEU A 434 -14.79 -14.68 -3.03
C LEU A 434 -13.85 -15.56 -3.85
N SER A 435 -13.35 -15.05 -4.98
CA SER A 435 -12.38 -15.75 -5.84
C SER A 435 -11.03 -15.98 -5.17
N LEU A 436 -10.63 -15.10 -4.26
CA LEU A 436 -9.37 -15.18 -3.50
C LEU A 436 -9.50 -16.06 -2.25
N VAL A 437 -10.56 -15.89 -1.47
CA VAL A 437 -10.72 -16.52 -0.17
C VAL A 437 -11.31 -17.92 -0.30
N GLY A 438 -12.24 -18.12 -1.24
CA GLY A 438 -12.93 -19.40 -1.44
C GLY A 438 -12.01 -20.59 -1.68
N PRO A 439 -11.02 -20.51 -2.58
CA PRO A 439 -10.05 -21.59 -2.81
C PRO A 439 -9.17 -21.93 -1.61
N VAL A 440 -8.95 -20.99 -0.69
CA VAL A 440 -8.03 -21.13 0.45
C VAL A 440 -8.76 -21.67 1.70
N PHE A 441 -9.92 -21.11 2.01
CA PHE A 441 -10.65 -21.39 3.25
C PHE A 441 -12.00 -22.08 3.03
N GLY A 442 -12.40 -22.30 1.79
CA GLY A 442 -13.70 -22.86 1.42
C GLY A 442 -14.80 -21.78 1.35
N PRO A 443 -15.88 -22.06 0.55
CA PRO A 443 -16.92 -21.08 0.25
C PRO A 443 -17.70 -20.62 1.49
N ALA A 444 -17.92 -21.48 2.46
CA ALA A 444 -18.66 -21.12 3.68
C ALA A 444 -17.91 -20.08 4.53
N ILE A 445 -16.59 -20.20 4.67
CA ILE A 445 -15.76 -19.23 5.38
C ILE A 445 -15.69 -17.92 4.57
N ALA A 446 -15.52 -18.01 3.24
CA ALA A 446 -15.47 -16.85 2.38
C ALA A 446 -16.74 -16.00 2.48
N HIS A 447 -17.92 -16.59 2.46
CA HIS A 447 -19.19 -15.85 2.60
C HIS A 447 -19.37 -15.26 4.00
N ARG A 448 -18.96 -15.97 5.07
CA ARG A 448 -19.00 -15.40 6.43
C ARG A 448 -18.08 -14.19 6.56
N ALA A 449 -16.87 -14.27 6.01
CA ALA A 449 -15.91 -13.17 6.04
C ALA A 449 -16.39 -11.97 5.22
N LEU A 450 -16.99 -12.21 4.05
CA LEU A 450 -17.66 -11.18 3.26
C LEU A 450 -18.77 -10.50 4.05
N GLY A 451 -19.68 -11.28 4.68
CA GLY A 451 -20.76 -10.75 5.49
C GLY A 451 -20.28 -9.90 6.68
N ALA A 452 -19.22 -10.33 7.38
CA ALA A 452 -18.63 -9.53 8.44
C ALA A 452 -18.01 -8.21 7.93
N CYS A 453 -17.42 -8.22 6.75
CA CYS A 453 -16.85 -7.03 6.13
C CYS A 453 -17.94 -6.04 5.68
N THR A 454 -19.01 -6.52 5.07
CA THR A 454 -20.12 -5.67 4.59
C THR A 454 -20.95 -5.05 5.73
N SER A 455 -20.96 -5.69 6.92
CA SER A 455 -21.63 -5.18 8.12
C SER A 455 -20.67 -4.52 9.12
N ILE A 456 -19.46 -4.16 8.71
CA ILE A 456 -18.40 -3.71 9.61
C ILE A 456 -18.74 -2.40 10.33
N GLU A 457 -19.50 -1.51 9.70
CA GLU A 457 -19.95 -0.23 10.29
C GLU A 457 -20.83 -0.45 11.51
N ASP A 458 -21.66 -1.49 11.51
CA ASP A 458 -22.59 -1.84 12.59
C ASP A 458 -21.94 -2.75 13.66
N CYS A 459 -20.67 -3.12 13.49
CA CYS A 459 -19.97 -3.96 14.44
C CYS A 459 -19.75 -3.23 15.76
N ALA A 460 -20.23 -3.83 16.85
CA ALA A 460 -20.13 -3.24 18.19
C ALA A 460 -18.73 -3.41 18.82
N ASP A 461 -17.99 -4.48 18.44
CA ASP A 461 -16.67 -4.80 18.95
C ASP A 461 -15.85 -5.51 17.88
N MET A 462 -14.80 -4.87 17.40
CA MET A 462 -13.92 -5.42 16.37
C MET A 462 -13.16 -6.68 16.82
N ALA A 463 -12.98 -6.90 18.13
CA ALA A 463 -12.38 -8.14 18.64
C ALA A 463 -13.24 -9.37 18.35
N GLU A 464 -14.54 -9.20 18.16
CA GLU A 464 -15.47 -10.27 17.81
C GLU A 464 -15.66 -10.44 16.29
N ALA A 465 -15.46 -9.38 15.51
CA ALA A 465 -15.79 -9.34 14.08
C ALA A 465 -15.12 -10.46 13.28
N PHE A 466 -13.82 -10.67 13.52
CA PHE A 466 -13.01 -11.64 12.77
C PHE A 466 -12.64 -12.90 13.56
N SER A 467 -12.76 -12.88 14.89
CA SER A 467 -12.46 -14.06 15.72
C SER A 467 -13.40 -15.25 15.47
N ARG A 468 -14.59 -14.99 14.91
CA ARG A 468 -15.60 -16.01 14.56
C ARG A 468 -15.44 -16.55 13.13
N ILE A 469 -14.52 -16.03 12.35
CA ILE A 469 -14.38 -16.32 10.92
C ILE A 469 -13.25 -17.34 10.68
N LEU A 470 -12.19 -17.26 11.42
CA LEU A 470 -10.96 -18.07 11.34
C LEU A 470 -10.74 -18.86 12.64
#